data_69554acc523e089d6d583a533cad5f71
#
_entry.id   69554acc523e089d6d583a533cad5f71
#
_cell.length_a   1.000
_cell.length_b   1.000
_cell.length_c   1.000
_cell.angle_alpha   90.00
_cell.angle_beta   90.00
_cell.angle_gamma   90.00
#
_symmetry.space_group_name_H-M   'P 1'
#
loop_
_entity.id
_entity.type
_entity.pdbx_description
1 polymer ?
#
loop_
_entity_poly.entity_id
_entity_poly.type
_entity_poly.pdbx_seq_one_letter_code
_entity_poly.pdbx_strand_id
1 'polypeptide(L)'
;MIAMLLAMLAPAKGGYEPPPQVWYNQAVGCAASVMAVKEKAREPTSEEFAEAVTWGFILADSGRKAGRTKAQVDSGDLDAALPFYRHLKSNKPPAFAAHRAYCKALLDADRP
;
A
#
# COMPACT_ATOMS: atom_id res chain seq x y z
N MET A 1 26.74 -1.28 4.73
CA MET A 1 25.68 -2.25 4.42
C MET A 1 24.44 -2.04 5.25
N ILE A 2 24.58 -1.90 6.55
CA ILE A 2 23.42 -1.69 7.44
C ILE A 2 22.69 -0.41 7.12
N ALA A 3 23.43 0.68 6.85
CA ALA A 3 22.80 1.95 6.49
C ALA A 3 22.01 1.85 5.19
N MET A 4 22.49 1.04 4.27
CA MET A 4 21.80 0.81 3.00
C MET A 4 20.51 0.04 3.18
N LEU A 5 20.53 -0.95 4.08
CA LEU A 5 19.32 -1.69 4.42
C LEU A 5 18.27 -0.80 5.04
N LEU A 6 18.68 0.09 5.93
CA LEU A 6 17.74 1.04 6.53
C LEU A 6 17.12 1.95 5.50
N ALA A 7 17.90 2.41 4.52
CA ALA A 7 17.38 3.24 3.45
C ALA A 7 16.37 2.50 2.59
N MET A 8 16.52 1.18 2.43
CA MET A 8 15.58 0.39 1.67
C MET A 8 14.30 0.10 2.45
N LEU A 9 14.38 0.03 3.78
CA LEU A 9 13.23 -0.28 4.62
C LEU A 9 12.41 0.95 4.96
N ALA A 10 13.02 2.12 4.97
CA ALA A 10 12.33 3.36 5.32
C ALA A 10 12.49 4.36 4.17
N PRO A 11 11.39 4.70 3.49
CA PRO A 11 11.47 5.70 2.43
C PRO A 11 12.01 7.01 3.00
N ALA A 12 13.05 7.52 2.38
CA ALA A 12 13.65 8.76 2.84
C ALA A 12 12.94 9.93 2.19
N LYS A 13 12.69 10.96 2.98
CA LYS A 13 12.19 12.20 2.44
C LYS A 13 13.19 12.76 1.44
N GLY A 14 12.66 13.29 0.40
CA GLY A 14 13.47 14.07 -0.52
C GLY A 14 14.33 13.29 -1.46
N GLY A 15 14.12 11.99 -1.60
CA GLY A 15 14.90 11.45 -2.65
C GLY A 15 14.96 9.99 -2.88
N TYR A 16 14.87 9.19 -1.86
CA TYR A 16 15.00 7.77 -2.12
C TYR A 16 13.67 7.19 -2.59
N GLU A 17 13.73 6.51 -3.69
CA GLU A 17 12.59 5.76 -4.22
C GLU A 17 12.99 4.30 -4.29
N PRO A 18 12.21 3.36 -3.72
CA PRO A 18 12.51 1.95 -3.87
C PRO A 18 12.42 1.54 -5.34
N PRO A 19 13.07 0.44 -5.73
CA PRO A 19 12.88 -0.10 -7.08
C PRO A 19 11.39 -0.24 -7.40
N PRO A 20 10.97 -0.03 -8.65
CA PRO A 20 9.55 -0.03 -9.00
C PRO A 20 8.79 -1.27 -8.56
N GLN A 21 9.37 -2.45 -8.68
CA GLN A 21 8.70 -3.68 -8.26
C GLN A 21 8.47 -3.71 -6.76
N VAL A 22 9.42 -3.25 -5.98
CA VAL A 22 9.29 -3.20 -4.52
C VAL A 22 8.22 -2.20 -4.11
N TRP A 23 8.26 -1.01 -4.72
CA TRP A 23 7.28 0.03 -4.45
C TRP A 23 5.87 -0.42 -4.84
N TYR A 24 5.76 -1.08 -6.00
CA TYR A 24 4.48 -1.61 -6.44
C TYR A 24 3.92 -2.65 -5.47
N ASN A 25 4.76 -3.58 -4.99
CA ASN A 25 4.32 -4.59 -4.05
C ASN A 25 3.82 -3.97 -2.74
N GLN A 26 4.50 -2.95 -2.25
CA GLN A 26 4.06 -2.22 -1.07
C GLN A 26 2.73 -1.53 -1.31
N ALA A 27 2.57 -0.91 -2.46
CA ALA A 27 1.33 -0.24 -2.82
C ALA A 27 0.15 -1.21 -2.92
N VAL A 28 0.37 -2.39 -3.49
CA VAL A 28 -0.67 -3.43 -3.55
C VAL A 28 -1.13 -3.81 -2.14
N GLY A 29 -0.17 -4.07 -1.23
CA GLY A 29 -0.51 -4.42 0.15
C GLY A 29 -1.25 -3.31 0.87
N CYS A 30 -0.81 -2.07 0.70
CA CYS A 30 -1.45 -0.93 1.35
C CYS A 30 -2.84 -0.67 0.78
N ALA A 31 -2.99 -0.72 -0.54
CA ALA A 31 -4.30 -0.53 -1.16
C ALA A 31 -5.28 -1.64 -0.74
N ALA A 32 -4.82 -2.89 -0.72
CA ALA A 32 -5.66 -4.00 -0.29
C ALA A 32 -6.10 -3.86 1.16
N SER A 33 -5.21 -3.38 2.04
CA SER A 33 -5.58 -3.19 3.44
C SER A 33 -6.61 -2.07 3.63
N VAL A 34 -6.53 -1.00 2.84
CA VAL A 34 -7.57 0.05 2.86
C VAL A 34 -8.91 -0.53 2.43
N MET A 35 -8.91 -1.35 1.38
CA MET A 35 -10.13 -1.99 0.90
C MET A 35 -10.73 -2.90 1.97
N ALA A 36 -9.89 -3.65 2.69
CA ALA A 36 -10.37 -4.51 3.76
C ALA A 36 -11.04 -3.73 4.90
N VAL A 37 -10.51 -2.54 5.21
CA VAL A 37 -11.14 -1.66 6.22
C VAL A 37 -12.55 -1.26 5.79
N LYS A 38 -12.74 -1.00 4.51
CA LYS A 38 -13.99 -0.43 3.98
C LYS A 38 -15.10 -1.46 3.77
N GLU A 39 -14.85 -2.73 4.03
CA GLU A 39 -15.76 -3.80 3.63
C GLU A 39 -17.01 -4.00 4.48
N LYS A 40 -17.19 -3.27 5.54
CA LYS A 40 -18.33 -3.49 6.46
C LYS A 40 -19.53 -2.62 6.16
N ALA A 41 -19.80 -2.34 4.91
CA ALA A 41 -20.98 -1.62 4.46
C ALA A 41 -21.19 -0.27 5.14
N ARG A 42 -20.16 0.36 5.66
CA ARG A 42 -20.25 1.72 6.18
C ARG A 42 -19.60 2.69 5.20
N GLU A 43 -20.07 3.93 5.28
CA GLU A 43 -19.45 4.97 4.45
C GLU A 43 -17.97 5.14 4.83
N PRO A 44 -17.06 5.21 3.86
CA PRO A 44 -15.67 5.50 4.17
C PRO A 44 -15.54 6.92 4.71
N THR A 45 -14.61 7.11 5.64
CA THR A 45 -14.29 8.46 6.11
C THR A 45 -13.57 9.20 4.99
N SER A 46 -13.54 10.55 5.08
CA SER A 46 -12.80 11.35 4.12
C SER A 46 -11.32 10.96 4.06
N GLU A 47 -10.75 10.63 5.22
CA GLU A 47 -9.36 10.21 5.32
C GLU A 47 -9.14 8.87 4.62
N GLU A 48 -10.04 7.91 4.82
CA GLU A 48 -9.97 6.62 4.16
C GLU A 48 -10.10 6.74 2.65
N PHE A 49 -11.01 7.60 2.21
CA PHE A 49 -11.20 7.85 0.79
C PHE A 49 -9.94 8.45 0.16
N ALA A 50 -9.37 9.46 0.81
CA ALA A 50 -8.15 10.11 0.32
C ALA A 50 -6.99 9.13 0.27
N GLU A 51 -6.86 8.28 1.27
CA GLU A 51 -5.82 7.26 1.31
C GLU A 51 -5.98 6.27 0.16
N ALA A 52 -7.20 5.81 -0.08
CA ALA A 52 -7.48 4.87 -1.17
C ALA A 52 -7.15 5.46 -2.53
N VAL A 53 -7.51 6.73 -2.75
CA VAL A 53 -7.22 7.42 -4.00
C VAL A 53 -5.71 7.55 -4.21
N THR A 54 -4.99 7.93 -3.15
CA THR A 54 -3.54 8.09 -3.22
C THR A 54 -2.85 6.77 -3.57
N TRP A 55 -3.24 5.68 -2.91
CA TRP A 55 -2.67 4.38 -3.25
C TRP A 55 -3.02 3.95 -4.67
N GLY A 56 -4.21 4.32 -5.15
CA GLY A 56 -4.59 4.05 -6.54
C GLY A 56 -3.66 4.71 -7.54
N PHE A 57 -3.28 5.96 -7.31
CA PHE A 57 -2.32 6.65 -8.17
C PHE A 57 -0.93 6.02 -8.08
N ILE A 58 -0.51 5.67 -6.88
CA ILE A 58 0.79 5.02 -6.69
C ILE A 58 0.85 3.67 -7.39
N LEU A 59 -0.24 2.89 -7.31
CA LEU A 59 -0.35 1.62 -8.02
C LEU A 59 -0.21 1.80 -9.51
N ALA A 60 -0.93 2.76 -10.09
CA ALA A 60 -0.89 2.99 -11.51
C ALA A 60 0.51 3.37 -11.98
N ASP A 61 1.16 4.28 -11.28
CA ASP A 61 2.48 4.74 -11.67
C ASP A 61 3.56 3.66 -11.46
N SER A 62 3.60 3.06 -10.28
CA SER A 62 4.60 2.05 -9.96
C SER A 62 4.39 0.76 -10.75
N GLY A 63 3.14 0.40 -11.00
CA GLY A 63 2.82 -0.78 -11.82
C GLY A 63 3.31 -0.62 -13.23
N ARG A 64 3.10 0.55 -13.82
CA ARG A 64 3.60 0.85 -15.15
C ARG A 64 5.13 0.74 -15.20
N LYS A 65 5.79 1.32 -14.23
CA LYS A 65 7.26 1.29 -14.14
C LYS A 65 7.79 -0.13 -13.89
N ALA A 66 7.03 -0.95 -13.18
CA ALA A 66 7.40 -2.33 -12.90
C ALA A 66 7.04 -3.31 -14.02
N GLY A 67 6.43 -2.82 -15.10
CA GLY A 67 6.07 -3.66 -16.24
C GLY A 67 4.83 -4.50 -16.04
N ARG A 68 3.95 -4.12 -15.09
CA ARG A 68 2.70 -4.83 -14.87
C ARG A 68 1.70 -4.49 -15.96
N THR A 69 0.83 -5.43 -16.30
CA THR A 69 -0.22 -5.16 -17.28
C THR A 69 -1.31 -4.30 -16.65
N LYS A 70 -2.10 -3.64 -17.49
CA LYS A 70 -3.23 -2.85 -17.03
C LYS A 70 -4.20 -3.68 -16.20
N ALA A 71 -4.52 -4.89 -16.63
CA ALA A 71 -5.42 -5.78 -15.91
C ALA A 71 -4.88 -6.13 -14.52
N GLN A 72 -3.57 -6.38 -14.40
CA GLN A 72 -2.95 -6.67 -13.12
C GLN A 72 -3.03 -5.47 -12.17
N VAL A 73 -2.76 -4.29 -12.70
CA VAL A 73 -2.77 -3.05 -11.89
C VAL A 73 -4.19 -2.67 -11.49
N ASP A 74 -5.15 -2.77 -12.42
CA ASP A 74 -6.52 -2.31 -12.18
C ASP A 74 -7.26 -3.18 -11.16
N SER A 75 -7.04 -4.49 -11.17
CA SER A 75 -7.75 -5.37 -10.26
C SER A 75 -7.02 -6.66 -9.91
N GLY A 76 -6.29 -7.27 -10.83
CA GLY A 76 -5.75 -8.61 -10.64
C GLY A 76 -4.89 -8.77 -9.39
N ASP A 77 -3.92 -7.90 -9.22
CA ASP A 77 -3.01 -8.01 -8.08
C ASP A 77 -3.67 -7.63 -6.76
N LEU A 78 -4.59 -6.66 -6.78
CA LEU A 78 -5.37 -6.30 -5.60
C LEU A 78 -6.29 -7.44 -5.18
N ASP A 79 -6.99 -8.02 -6.14
CA ASP A 79 -7.91 -9.13 -5.86
C ASP A 79 -7.16 -10.33 -5.28
N ALA A 80 -5.94 -10.57 -5.76
CA ALA A 80 -5.12 -11.65 -5.24
C ALA A 80 -4.63 -11.40 -3.82
N ALA A 81 -4.37 -10.14 -3.47
CA ALA A 81 -3.85 -9.77 -2.14
C ALA A 81 -4.95 -9.63 -1.10
N LEU A 82 -6.16 -9.26 -1.50
CA LEU A 82 -7.22 -8.90 -0.58
C LEU A 82 -7.58 -9.99 0.43
N PRO A 83 -7.68 -11.28 0.07
CA PRO A 83 -8.00 -12.32 1.06
C PRO A 83 -7.03 -12.38 2.23
N PHE A 84 -5.74 -12.15 1.98
CA PHE A 84 -4.74 -12.12 3.04
C PHE A 84 -5.05 -11.02 4.06
N TYR A 85 -5.39 -9.84 3.60
CA TYR A 85 -5.66 -8.70 4.50
C TYR A 85 -7.00 -8.82 5.20
N ARG A 86 -7.99 -9.45 4.56
CA ARG A 86 -9.25 -9.79 5.24
C ARG A 86 -9.00 -10.76 6.39
N HIS A 87 -8.18 -11.78 6.13
CA HIS A 87 -7.81 -12.75 7.15
C HIS A 87 -7.06 -12.08 8.30
N LEU A 88 -6.10 -11.24 7.97
CA LEU A 88 -5.30 -10.53 8.97
C LEU A 88 -6.19 -9.66 9.85
N LYS A 89 -7.11 -8.92 9.24
CA LYS A 89 -8.06 -8.06 9.97
C LYS A 89 -8.92 -8.85 10.94
N SER A 90 -9.42 -10.01 10.52
CA SER A 90 -10.33 -10.82 11.32
C SER A 90 -9.63 -11.61 12.41
N ASN A 91 -8.43 -12.11 12.13
CA ASN A 91 -7.77 -13.08 13.01
C ASN A 91 -6.57 -12.53 13.76
N LYS A 92 -5.96 -11.45 13.26
CA LYS A 92 -4.80 -10.83 13.88
C LYS A 92 -4.92 -9.31 13.85
N PRO A 93 -5.93 -8.75 14.57
CA PRO A 93 -6.17 -7.31 14.51
C PRO A 93 -4.96 -6.43 14.85
N PRO A 94 -4.10 -6.78 15.84
CA PRO A 94 -2.92 -5.95 16.07
C PRO A 94 -1.96 -5.90 14.88
N ALA A 95 -1.78 -7.03 14.19
CA ALA A 95 -0.92 -7.07 13.01
C ALA A 95 -1.52 -6.26 11.87
N PHE A 96 -2.84 -6.33 11.71
CA PHE A 96 -3.53 -5.54 10.70
C PHE A 96 -3.37 -4.04 10.99
N ALA A 97 -3.57 -3.64 12.25
CA ALA A 97 -3.43 -2.24 12.64
C ALA A 97 -2.00 -1.74 12.42
N ALA A 98 -1.00 -2.57 12.72
CA ALA A 98 0.40 -2.21 12.49
C ALA A 98 0.68 -2.01 11.00
N HIS A 99 0.14 -2.86 10.14
CA HIS A 99 0.29 -2.70 8.70
C HIS A 99 -0.38 -1.43 8.20
N ARG A 100 -1.57 -1.12 8.72
CA ARG A 100 -2.26 0.12 8.36
C ARG A 100 -1.43 1.36 8.76
N ALA A 101 -0.85 1.32 9.95
CA ALA A 101 0.01 2.42 10.42
C ALA A 101 1.26 2.56 9.54
N TYR A 102 1.84 1.44 9.14
CA TYR A 102 2.97 1.44 8.24
C TYR A 102 2.63 2.10 6.90
N CYS A 103 1.48 1.76 6.34
CA CYS A 103 1.03 2.33 5.06
C CYS A 103 0.81 3.84 5.16
N LYS A 104 0.24 4.32 6.26
CA LYS A 104 0.07 5.76 6.47
C LYS A 104 1.42 6.46 6.61
N ALA A 105 2.35 5.83 7.31
CA ALA A 105 3.69 6.39 7.45
C ALA A 105 4.40 6.51 6.11
N LEU A 106 4.21 5.54 5.22
CA LEU A 106 4.78 5.61 3.86
C LEU A 106 4.25 6.83 3.11
N LEU A 107 2.96 7.08 3.19
CA LEU A 107 2.36 8.25 2.52
C LEU A 107 2.87 9.56 3.12
N ASP A 108 2.99 9.62 4.44
CA ASP A 108 3.45 10.82 5.11
C ASP A 108 4.92 11.10 4.82
N ALA A 109 5.74 10.07 4.72
CA ALA A 109 7.16 10.21 4.44
C ALA A 109 7.43 10.74 3.04
N ASP A 110 6.52 10.49 2.09
CA ASP A 110 6.66 10.94 0.71
C ASP A 110 6.28 12.40 0.53
N ARG A 111 5.75 13.03 1.54
CA ARG A 111 5.33 14.43 1.45
C ARG A 111 6.44 15.36 1.92
N PRO A 112 6.62 16.46 1.19
CA PRO A 112 7.59 17.48 1.62
C PRO A 112 7.22 18.10 2.96
#